data_b07720d10966696c811681fbd2cf1602
#
_entry.id   b07720d10966696c811681fbd2cf1602
#
_cell.length_a   1.000
_cell.length_b   1.000
_cell.length_c   1.000
_cell.angle_alpha   90.00
_cell.angle_beta   90.00
_cell.angle_gamma   90.00
#
_symmetry.space_group_name_H-M   'P 1'
#
loop_
_entity.id
_entity.type
_entity.pdbx_description
1 polymer ?
#
loop_
_entity_poly.entity_id
_entity_poly.type
_entity_poly.pdbx_seq_one_letter_code
_entity_poly.pdbx_strand_id
1 'polypeptide(L)'
;KPKLGLSCKNYGRVVFEGLKGGLDFLKDDENINSQPFMRYRERFLYSMEGVDHAAALTGAVKGHYLNATAATMEDMYERAEFCKDLGSIIVMIDLVIGYTAIQSMSNWSRKNDVILHLHRAGNSTYSRQKNHGMNFRVICKWMRMSGVDHIHAGTVVGKLEG
;
A
#
# COMPACT_ATOMS: atom_id res chain seq x y z
N LYS A 1 7.64 7.84 -2.90
CA LYS A 1 9.09 8.09 -3.04
C LYS A 1 9.40 9.49 -2.59
N PRO A 2 10.46 9.73 -1.88
CA PRO A 2 11.71 8.97 -1.82
C PRO A 2 11.67 7.78 -0.85
N LYS A 3 12.48 6.78 -1.16
CA LYS A 3 12.56 5.51 -0.40
C LYS A 3 13.56 5.54 0.75
N LEU A 4 14.52 6.44 0.73
CA LEU A 4 15.64 6.48 1.66
C LEU A 4 15.82 7.85 2.28
N GLY A 5 16.12 7.86 3.58
CA GLY A 5 16.65 9.00 4.31
C GLY A 5 15.67 10.13 4.65
N LEU A 6 14.43 10.03 4.22
CA LEU A 6 13.43 11.04 4.55
C LEU A 6 12.88 10.80 5.97
N SER A 7 12.78 11.86 6.76
CA SER A 7 12.10 11.78 8.04
C SER A 7 10.58 11.62 7.85
N CYS A 8 9.90 11.08 8.86
CA CYS A 8 8.45 10.90 8.82
C CYS A 8 7.71 12.22 8.51
N LYS A 9 8.13 13.32 9.13
CA LYS A 9 7.57 14.66 8.90
C LYS A 9 7.72 15.12 7.44
N ASN A 10 8.91 14.96 6.85
CA ASN A 10 9.14 15.33 5.46
C ASN A 10 8.44 14.39 4.49
N TYR A 11 8.25 13.13 4.86
CA TYR A 11 7.44 12.19 4.08
C TYR A 11 5.97 12.63 4.04
N GLY A 12 5.39 13.00 5.19
CA GLY A 12 4.04 13.58 5.25
C GLY A 12 3.90 14.85 4.42
N ARG A 13 4.95 15.71 4.37
CA ARG A 13 4.97 16.86 3.47
C ARG A 13 4.92 16.45 1.99
N VAL A 14 5.64 15.42 1.59
CA VAL A 14 5.57 14.88 0.21
C VAL A 14 4.15 14.40 -0.10
N VAL A 15 3.50 13.71 0.84
CA VAL A 15 2.10 13.29 0.69
C VAL A 15 1.19 14.50 0.49
N PHE A 16 1.29 15.50 1.34
CA PHE A 16 0.51 16.73 1.24
C PHE A 16 0.70 17.44 -0.11
N GLU A 17 1.94 17.70 -0.52
CA GLU A 17 2.23 18.43 -1.76
C GLU A 17 1.75 17.67 -3.01
N GLY A 18 1.89 16.33 -3.02
CA GLY A 18 1.39 15.51 -4.12
C GLY A 18 -0.14 15.53 -4.23
N LEU A 19 -0.84 15.39 -3.12
CA LEU A 19 -2.31 15.42 -3.08
C LEU A 19 -2.86 16.82 -3.37
N LYS A 20 -2.24 17.85 -2.83
CA LYS A 20 -2.56 19.27 -3.15
C LYS A 20 -2.37 19.56 -4.63
N GLY A 21 -1.35 18.97 -5.27
CA GLY A 21 -1.05 19.13 -6.68
C GLY A 21 -2.04 18.46 -7.64
N GLY A 22 -3.09 17.82 -7.13
CA GLY A 22 -4.18 17.27 -7.94
C GLY A 22 -4.27 15.76 -7.98
N LEU A 23 -3.38 15.02 -7.30
CA LEU A 23 -3.54 13.57 -7.16
C LEU A 23 -4.69 13.25 -6.19
N ASP A 24 -5.44 12.20 -6.48
CA ASP A 24 -6.49 11.71 -5.59
C ASP A 24 -5.91 10.81 -4.49
N PHE A 25 -4.92 10.01 -4.85
CA PHE A 25 -4.24 9.08 -3.95
C PHE A 25 -2.73 9.09 -4.18
N LEU A 26 -2.00 8.87 -3.10
CA LEU A 26 -0.60 8.47 -3.10
C LEU A 26 -0.46 7.12 -2.40
N LYS A 27 0.70 6.50 -2.49
CA LYS A 27 0.96 5.24 -1.78
C LYS A 27 2.36 5.17 -1.21
N ASP A 28 2.51 4.46 -0.11
CA ASP A 28 3.79 3.94 0.31
C ASP A 28 4.34 2.99 -0.77
N ASP A 29 5.65 2.94 -0.93
CA ASP A 29 6.24 1.93 -1.79
C ASP A 29 6.40 0.60 -1.01
N GLU A 30 6.57 -0.50 -1.71
CA GLU A 30 6.67 -1.85 -1.13
C GLU A 30 7.79 -2.00 -0.10
N ASN A 31 8.85 -1.22 -0.25
CA ASN A 31 10.00 -1.24 0.64
C ASN A 31 9.97 -0.13 1.71
N ILE A 32 8.90 0.65 1.77
CA ILE A 32 8.64 1.58 2.87
C ILE A 32 7.85 0.85 3.94
N ASN A 33 8.57 0.27 4.88
CA ASN A 33 8.01 -0.52 5.99
C ASN A 33 8.13 0.23 7.31
N SER A 34 9.16 -0.09 8.09
CA SER A 34 9.46 0.57 9.36
C SER A 34 10.98 0.68 9.54
N GLN A 35 11.57 1.56 8.75
CA GLN A 35 13.02 1.77 8.76
C GLN A 35 13.46 2.54 10.02
N PRO A 36 14.74 2.44 10.41
CA PRO A 36 15.27 3.19 11.55
C PRO A 36 15.06 4.70 11.45
N PHE A 37 15.16 5.27 10.25
CA PHE A 37 14.98 6.70 9.99
C PHE A 37 13.52 7.11 9.78
N MET A 38 12.60 6.14 9.63
CA MET A 38 11.19 6.40 9.35
C MET A 38 10.31 5.25 9.87
N ARG A 39 9.98 5.30 11.16
CA ARG A 39 9.13 4.29 11.81
C ARG A 39 7.68 4.40 11.35
N TYR A 40 6.99 3.27 11.22
CA TYR A 40 5.66 3.21 10.61
C TYR A 40 4.62 4.07 11.34
N ARG A 41 4.60 4.07 12.68
CA ARG A 41 3.62 4.84 13.45
C ARG A 41 3.71 6.34 13.16
N GLU A 42 4.90 6.90 13.23
CA GLU A 42 5.10 8.32 12.90
C GLU A 42 4.83 8.61 11.43
N ARG A 43 5.27 7.74 10.50
CA ARG A 43 4.99 7.91 9.08
C ARG A 43 3.49 7.95 8.81
N PHE A 44 2.71 7.04 9.41
CA PHE A 44 1.26 6.98 9.25
C PHE A 44 0.59 8.26 9.75
N LEU A 45 0.97 8.72 10.94
CA LEU A 45 0.47 9.97 11.49
C LEU A 45 0.72 11.16 10.56
N TYR A 46 1.95 11.40 10.16
CA TYR A 46 2.28 12.52 9.27
C TYR A 46 1.68 12.37 7.85
N SER A 47 1.55 11.14 7.36
CA SER A 47 0.90 10.90 6.07
C SER A 47 -0.58 11.24 6.13
N MET A 48 -1.30 10.82 7.16
CA MET A 48 -2.72 11.12 7.34
C MET A 48 -2.96 12.60 7.63
N GLU A 49 -2.10 13.26 8.39
CA GLU A 49 -2.12 14.72 8.54
C GLU A 49 -1.99 15.43 7.19
N GLY A 50 -1.09 14.93 6.33
CA GLY A 50 -0.94 15.44 4.97
C GLY A 50 -2.19 15.22 4.10
N VAL A 51 -2.85 14.06 4.24
CA VAL A 51 -4.13 13.76 3.58
C VAL A 51 -5.21 14.73 4.01
N ASP A 52 -5.40 14.90 5.31
CA ASP A 52 -6.43 15.77 5.87
C ASP A 52 -6.24 17.23 5.47
N HIS A 53 -5.02 17.75 5.52
CA HIS A 53 -4.69 19.08 5.06
C HIS A 53 -4.99 19.28 3.57
N ALA A 54 -4.62 18.30 2.73
CA ALA A 54 -4.88 18.38 1.30
C ALA A 54 -6.38 18.32 0.99
N ALA A 55 -7.12 17.46 1.67
CA ALA A 55 -8.58 17.35 1.54
C ALA A 55 -9.27 18.67 1.94
N ALA A 56 -8.89 19.24 3.09
CA ALA A 56 -9.43 20.51 3.55
C ALA A 56 -9.14 21.66 2.58
N LEU A 57 -7.92 21.70 2.01
CA LEU A 57 -7.52 22.77 1.08
C LEU A 57 -8.18 22.66 -0.29
N THR A 58 -8.37 21.43 -0.78
CA THR A 58 -8.88 21.20 -2.15
C THR A 58 -10.39 21.00 -2.20
N GLY A 59 -11.02 20.70 -1.07
CA GLY A 59 -12.43 20.30 -1.00
C GLY A 59 -12.71 18.91 -1.61
N ALA A 60 -11.67 18.14 -1.95
CA ALA A 60 -11.78 16.84 -2.59
C ALA A 60 -11.40 15.71 -1.63
N VAL A 61 -11.99 14.53 -1.83
CA VAL A 61 -11.58 13.32 -1.12
C VAL A 61 -10.17 12.95 -1.52
N LYS A 62 -9.31 12.76 -0.55
CA LYS A 62 -7.91 12.39 -0.72
C LYS A 62 -7.59 11.15 0.10
N GLY A 63 -6.58 10.40 -0.33
CA GLY A 63 -6.15 9.20 0.41
C GLY A 63 -4.69 8.88 0.22
N HIS A 64 -4.21 7.96 1.07
CA HIS A 64 -2.86 7.43 0.98
C HIS A 64 -2.87 5.94 1.32
N TYR A 65 -2.31 5.11 0.45
CA TYR A 65 -2.16 3.68 0.71
C TYR A 65 -1.02 3.46 1.71
N LEU A 66 -1.38 3.29 2.98
CA LEU A 66 -0.44 3.02 4.07
C LEU A 66 0.00 1.55 4.05
N ASN A 67 1.30 1.30 4.00
CA ASN A 67 1.85 -0.05 3.91
C ASN A 67 1.84 -0.74 5.27
N ALA A 68 0.91 -1.66 5.46
CA ALA A 68 0.79 -2.49 6.66
C ALA A 68 1.60 -3.79 6.60
N THR A 69 2.30 -4.05 5.50
CA THR A 69 3.13 -5.27 5.37
C THR A 69 4.14 -5.38 6.51
N ALA A 70 4.16 -6.52 7.15
CA ALA A 70 5.05 -6.85 8.26
C ALA A 70 5.47 -8.32 8.22
N ALA A 71 6.30 -8.74 9.17
CA ALA A 71 6.84 -10.09 9.22
C ALA A 71 5.82 -11.14 9.69
N THR A 72 4.85 -10.73 10.50
CA THR A 72 3.82 -11.61 11.07
C THR A 72 2.42 -11.08 10.79
N MET A 73 1.41 -11.94 10.90
CA MET A 73 0.01 -11.53 10.78
C MET A 73 -0.41 -10.60 11.93
N GLU A 74 0.09 -10.86 13.14
CA GLU A 74 -0.16 -10.06 14.32
C GLU A 74 0.29 -8.61 14.10
N ASP A 75 1.51 -8.43 13.62
CA ASP A 75 2.06 -7.11 13.28
C ASP A 75 1.27 -6.45 12.16
N MET A 76 0.85 -7.19 11.14
CA MET A 76 0.04 -6.66 10.05
C MET A 76 -1.33 -6.19 10.53
N TYR A 77 -1.98 -6.95 11.39
CA TYR A 77 -3.25 -6.55 12.00
C TYR A 77 -3.07 -5.29 12.86
N GLU A 78 -2.02 -5.23 13.69
CA GLU A 78 -1.73 -4.03 14.50
C GLU A 78 -1.57 -2.79 13.63
N ARG A 79 -0.81 -2.90 12.54
CA ARG A 79 -0.60 -1.79 11.61
C ARG A 79 -1.89 -1.39 10.88
N ALA A 80 -2.69 -2.36 10.46
CA ALA A 80 -3.94 -2.13 9.79
C ALA A 80 -4.99 -1.48 10.71
N GLU A 81 -5.10 -1.94 11.96
CA GLU A 81 -5.96 -1.30 12.97
C GLU A 81 -5.51 0.15 13.20
N PHE A 82 -4.22 0.39 13.34
CA PHE A 82 -3.71 1.74 13.50
C PHE A 82 -4.01 2.65 12.29
N CYS A 83 -3.92 2.13 11.06
CA CYS A 83 -4.36 2.85 9.86
C CYS A 83 -5.83 3.26 9.96
N LYS A 84 -6.68 2.33 10.34
CA LYS A 84 -8.12 2.55 10.52
C LYS A 84 -8.40 3.60 11.60
N ASP A 85 -7.73 3.50 12.74
CA ASP A 85 -7.87 4.45 13.86
C ASP A 85 -7.49 5.87 13.46
N LEU A 86 -6.59 6.02 12.50
CA LEU A 86 -6.22 7.32 11.91
C LEU A 86 -7.21 7.81 10.85
N GLY A 87 -8.27 7.06 10.56
CA GLY A 87 -9.26 7.41 9.54
C GLY A 87 -8.88 7.04 8.12
N SER A 88 -7.83 6.22 7.91
CA SER A 88 -7.51 5.74 6.57
C SER A 88 -8.58 4.77 6.08
N ILE A 89 -9.03 4.97 4.86
CA ILE A 89 -10.00 4.09 4.18
C ILE A 89 -9.32 3.00 3.35
N ILE A 90 -7.99 3.04 3.24
CA ILE A 90 -7.20 2.14 2.40
C ILE A 90 -5.97 1.65 3.15
N VAL A 91 -5.75 0.35 3.12
CA VAL A 91 -4.54 -0.31 3.63
C VAL A 91 -3.86 -1.06 2.49
N MET A 92 -2.54 -1.00 2.44
CA MET A 92 -1.72 -1.71 1.46
C MET A 92 -1.00 -2.89 2.10
N ILE A 93 -0.96 -4.00 1.36
CA ILE A 93 -0.10 -5.16 1.65
C ILE A 93 0.64 -5.58 0.39
N ASP A 94 1.69 -6.36 0.53
CA ASP A 94 2.50 -6.86 -0.59
C ASP A 94 2.15 -8.32 -0.92
N LEU A 95 2.23 -8.68 -2.21
CA LEU A 95 2.04 -10.05 -2.69
C LEU A 95 2.98 -11.06 -2.00
N VAL A 96 4.16 -10.62 -1.62
CA VAL A 96 5.20 -11.46 -1.01
C VAL A 96 4.77 -12.11 0.31
N ILE A 97 3.75 -11.60 0.99
CA ILE A 97 3.25 -12.20 2.25
C ILE A 97 2.55 -13.56 2.04
N GLY A 98 2.19 -13.87 0.81
CA GLY A 98 1.59 -15.16 0.45
C GLY A 98 0.06 -15.19 0.53
N TYR A 99 -0.51 -16.21 -0.09
CA TYR A 99 -1.97 -16.29 -0.32
C TYR A 99 -2.80 -16.37 0.96
N THR A 100 -2.37 -17.17 1.93
CA THR A 100 -3.09 -17.32 3.21
C THR A 100 -3.15 -16.00 3.96
N ALA A 101 -2.03 -15.29 4.06
CA ALA A 101 -1.96 -13.98 4.72
C ALA A 101 -2.82 -12.94 3.99
N ILE A 102 -2.81 -12.95 2.65
CA ILE A 102 -3.66 -12.06 1.84
C ILE A 102 -5.13 -12.31 2.11
N GLN A 103 -5.56 -13.57 2.18
CA GLN A 103 -6.96 -13.90 2.53
C GLN A 103 -7.33 -13.47 3.95
N SER A 104 -6.42 -13.63 4.90
CA SER A 104 -6.63 -13.16 6.27
C SER A 104 -6.82 -11.65 6.32
N MET A 105 -5.97 -10.89 5.61
CA MET A 105 -6.11 -9.44 5.50
C MET A 105 -7.39 -9.02 4.75
N SER A 106 -7.79 -9.76 3.73
CA SER A 106 -9.06 -9.52 3.03
C SER A 106 -10.27 -9.71 3.94
N ASN A 107 -10.26 -10.73 4.78
CA ASN A 107 -11.33 -10.94 5.77
C ASN A 107 -11.36 -9.82 6.80
N TRP A 108 -10.19 -9.37 7.26
CA TRP A 108 -10.08 -8.23 8.16
C TRP A 108 -10.63 -6.95 7.52
N SER A 109 -10.23 -6.64 6.28
CA SER A 109 -10.63 -5.41 5.59
C SER A 109 -12.14 -5.34 5.37
N ARG A 110 -12.79 -6.45 5.01
CA ARG A 110 -14.25 -6.53 4.88
C ARG A 110 -14.98 -6.29 6.19
N LYS A 111 -14.49 -6.88 7.29
CA LYS A 111 -15.08 -6.69 8.62
C LYS A 111 -14.95 -5.25 9.12
N ASN A 112 -13.96 -4.52 8.63
CA ASN A 112 -13.65 -3.17 9.06
C ASN A 112 -14.02 -2.10 8.03
N ASP A 113 -14.63 -2.48 6.93
CA ASP A 113 -15.03 -1.56 5.84
C ASP A 113 -13.85 -0.74 5.29
N VAL A 114 -12.71 -1.41 5.10
CA VAL A 114 -11.47 -0.82 4.60
C VAL A 114 -11.13 -1.42 3.25
N ILE A 115 -10.70 -0.59 2.31
CA ILE A 115 -10.22 -1.02 0.99
C ILE A 115 -8.84 -1.66 1.14
N LEU A 116 -8.66 -2.84 0.53
CA LEU A 116 -7.39 -3.54 0.53
C LEU A 116 -6.69 -3.39 -0.83
N HIS A 117 -5.54 -2.72 -0.80
CA HIS A 117 -4.66 -2.58 -1.97
C HIS A 117 -3.51 -3.58 -1.90
N LEU A 118 -3.26 -4.30 -2.99
CA LEU A 118 -2.14 -5.22 -3.11
C LEU A 118 -1.04 -4.63 -3.97
N HIS A 119 0.16 -4.53 -3.41
CA HIS A 119 1.37 -4.27 -4.20
C HIS A 119 1.92 -5.59 -4.77
N ARG A 120 2.31 -5.59 -6.04
CA ARG A 120 2.81 -6.78 -6.74
C ARG A 120 4.24 -7.20 -6.41
N ALA A 121 4.89 -6.59 -5.41
CA ALA A 121 6.25 -6.96 -5.00
C ALA A 121 6.38 -8.48 -4.82
N GLY A 122 7.42 -9.06 -5.44
CA GLY A 122 7.61 -10.51 -5.51
C GLY A 122 7.05 -11.18 -6.78
N ASN A 123 6.25 -10.48 -7.59
CA ASN A 123 5.69 -11.06 -8.82
C ASN A 123 6.75 -11.58 -9.79
N SER A 124 7.86 -10.89 -9.95
CA SER A 124 8.93 -11.29 -10.87
C SER A 124 9.53 -12.68 -10.54
N THR A 125 9.40 -13.14 -9.31
CA THR A 125 9.77 -14.51 -8.94
C THR A 125 8.99 -15.54 -9.74
N TYR A 126 7.75 -15.25 -10.09
CA TYR A 126 6.86 -16.14 -10.83
C TYR A 126 6.87 -15.90 -12.33
N SER A 127 7.03 -14.65 -12.78
CA SER A 127 6.78 -14.25 -14.18
C SER A 127 8.03 -14.00 -15.03
N ARG A 128 9.23 -14.02 -14.43
CA ARG A 128 10.47 -13.65 -15.14
C ARG A 128 10.96 -14.65 -16.19
N GLN A 129 10.44 -15.87 -16.20
CA GLN A 129 10.85 -16.92 -17.12
C GLN A 129 9.69 -17.31 -18.03
N LYS A 130 9.98 -17.47 -19.32
CA LYS A 130 8.96 -17.81 -20.33
C LYS A 130 8.39 -19.22 -20.19
N ASN A 131 9.21 -20.17 -19.72
CA ASN A 131 8.90 -21.58 -19.78
C ASN A 131 8.37 -22.18 -18.47
N HIS A 132 8.47 -21.46 -17.38
CA HIS A 132 7.83 -21.82 -16.13
C HIS A 132 7.63 -20.65 -15.18
N GLY A 133 6.74 -20.87 -14.23
CA GLY A 133 6.28 -19.83 -13.33
C GLY A 133 4.79 -19.58 -13.54
N MET A 134 4.38 -18.36 -13.35
CA MET A 134 2.97 -17.98 -13.41
C MET A 134 2.80 -16.62 -14.10
N ASN A 135 1.89 -16.55 -15.06
CA ASN A 135 1.57 -15.30 -15.70
C ASN A 135 0.89 -14.34 -14.69
N PHE A 136 1.28 -13.08 -14.72
CA PHE A 136 0.77 -12.07 -13.78
C PHE A 136 -0.76 -11.89 -13.87
N ARG A 137 -1.36 -12.08 -15.03
CA ARG A 137 -2.83 -12.03 -15.20
C ARG A 137 -3.54 -13.08 -14.34
N VAL A 138 -2.95 -14.26 -14.20
CA VAL A 138 -3.48 -15.32 -13.32
C VAL A 138 -3.37 -14.90 -11.88
N ILE A 139 -2.21 -14.35 -11.47
CA ILE A 139 -2.01 -13.82 -10.11
C ILE A 139 -3.04 -12.74 -9.80
N CYS A 140 -3.26 -11.78 -10.70
CA CYS A 140 -4.27 -10.73 -10.51
C CYS A 140 -5.67 -11.31 -10.28
N LYS A 141 -6.07 -12.30 -11.07
CA LYS A 141 -7.37 -12.96 -10.90
C LYS A 141 -7.48 -13.66 -9.56
N TRP A 142 -6.46 -14.41 -9.16
CA TRP A 142 -6.46 -15.08 -7.86
C TRP A 142 -6.51 -14.10 -6.70
N MET A 143 -5.77 -13.00 -6.79
CA MET A 143 -5.80 -11.96 -5.75
C MET A 143 -7.16 -11.31 -5.65
N ARG A 144 -7.79 -11.02 -6.79
CA ARG A 144 -9.16 -10.50 -6.80
C ARG A 144 -10.16 -11.48 -6.19
N MET A 145 -10.04 -12.77 -6.50
CA MET A 145 -10.85 -13.84 -5.90
C MET A 145 -10.60 -14.00 -4.40
N SER A 146 -9.38 -13.73 -3.94
CA SER A 146 -9.03 -13.72 -2.51
C SER A 146 -9.58 -12.51 -1.76
N GLY A 147 -10.12 -11.51 -2.46
CA GLY A 147 -10.81 -10.37 -1.89
C GLY A 147 -10.02 -9.06 -1.89
N VAL A 148 -8.91 -8.99 -2.61
CA VAL A 148 -8.18 -7.74 -2.84
C VAL A 148 -9.01 -6.82 -3.74
N ASP A 149 -9.11 -5.54 -3.40
CA ASP A 149 -9.88 -4.55 -4.14
C ASP A 149 -9.08 -3.90 -5.26
N HIS A 150 -7.85 -3.50 -4.99
CA HIS A 150 -6.94 -2.87 -5.93
C HIS A 150 -5.63 -3.62 -6.05
N ILE A 151 -5.06 -3.67 -7.25
CA ILE A 151 -3.75 -4.29 -7.52
C ILE A 151 -2.88 -3.31 -8.29
N HIS A 152 -1.64 -3.12 -7.83
CA HIS A 152 -0.62 -2.41 -8.58
C HIS A 152 -0.14 -3.28 -9.74
N ALA A 153 -0.63 -3.01 -10.94
CA ALA A 153 -0.37 -3.85 -12.13
C ALA A 153 0.91 -3.46 -12.90
N GLY A 154 1.51 -2.31 -12.59
CA GLY A 154 2.67 -1.78 -13.31
C GLY A 154 2.33 -0.66 -14.28
N THR A 155 3.25 -0.35 -15.16
CA THR A 155 3.08 0.72 -16.16
C THR A 155 3.20 0.15 -17.58
N VAL A 156 2.54 0.79 -18.54
CA VAL A 156 2.61 0.43 -19.97
C VAL A 156 4.02 0.67 -20.52
N VAL A 157 4.69 1.68 -20.02
CA VAL A 157 6.08 2.02 -20.38
C VAL A 157 6.91 2.00 -19.11
N GLY A 158 7.71 0.99 -18.91
CA GLY A 158 8.52 0.85 -17.72
C GLY A 158 9.47 -0.35 -17.78
N LYS A 159 10.18 -0.57 -16.68
CA LYS A 159 11.16 -1.67 -16.54
C LYS A 159 10.56 -3.08 -16.47
N LEU A 160 9.25 -3.19 -16.64
CA LEU A 160 8.54 -4.44 -16.48
C LEU A 160 8.06 -4.88 -17.84
N GLU A 161 8.60 -5.98 -18.27
CA GLU A 161 8.03 -6.73 -19.40
C GLU A 161 6.63 -7.17 -19.00
N GLY A 162 5.69 -6.84 -19.87
CA GLY A 162 4.30 -7.24 -19.73
C GLY A 162 4.10 -8.74 -19.92
#